data_646a32658e22930cac43dd1550e6c1af
#
_entry.id   646a32658e22930cac43dd1550e6c1af
#
_cell.length_a   1.000
_cell.length_b   1.000
_cell.length_c   1.000
_cell.angle_alpha   90.00
_cell.angle_beta   90.00
_cell.angle_gamma   90.00
#
_symmetry.space_group_name_H-M   'P 1'
#
loop_
_entity.id
_entity.type
_entity.pdbx_description
1 polymer ?
#
loop_
_entity_poly.entity_id
_entity_poly.type
_entity_poly.pdbx_seq_one_letter_code
_entity_poly.pdbx_strand_id
1 'polypeptide(L)'
;MDTVLEGMRLVTTNGTLAGIYGSKFPVNVAGKTGTAQKSGYINPKDEVAYVKEHLSSIAPGLTWDEVEEQMEKLMKEDPKKYATENDTVDTAVIKASGNEVTINDINKYKDTYDEFAWTITLAPAEDPQIAVVALLVQGGTSYNAGIVTREIIGEYLGVGEDEDEDEDSGLDFSTTMQQ
;
A
#
# COMPACT_ATOMS: atom_id res chain seq x y z
N MET A 1 1.03 29.19 18.03
CA MET A 1 0.10 28.07 17.80
C MET A 1 -0.87 28.41 16.67
N ASP A 2 -1.34 29.64 16.58
CA ASP A 2 -2.34 30.07 15.59
C ASP A 2 -1.91 29.89 14.12
N THR A 3 -0.65 30.18 13.79
CA THR A 3 -0.12 30.00 12.41
C THR A 3 -0.12 28.54 11.96
N VAL A 4 0.14 27.58 12.86
CA VAL A 4 0.14 26.16 12.54
C VAL A 4 -1.29 25.69 12.29
N LEU A 5 -2.21 26.09 13.17
CA LEU A 5 -3.62 25.72 13.02
C LEU A 5 -4.21 26.33 11.75
N GLU A 6 -3.87 27.58 11.42
CA GLU A 6 -4.28 28.20 10.17
C GLU A 6 -3.74 27.45 8.95
N GLY A 7 -2.46 27.04 8.97
CA GLY A 7 -1.90 26.20 7.92
C GLY A 7 -2.62 24.86 7.80
N MET A 8 -3.04 24.25 8.89
CA MET A 8 -3.83 23.02 8.90
C MET A 8 -5.26 23.22 8.36
N ARG A 9 -5.87 24.38 8.59
CA ARG A 9 -7.17 24.73 8.00
C ARG A 9 -7.10 24.89 6.48
N LEU A 10 -6.00 25.44 5.97
CA LEU A 10 -5.81 25.54 4.52
C LEU A 10 -5.76 24.18 3.83
N VAL A 11 -5.33 23.12 4.50
CA VAL A 11 -5.34 21.76 3.93
C VAL A 11 -6.76 21.29 3.62
N THR A 12 -7.73 21.65 4.44
CA THR A 12 -9.14 21.24 4.32
C THR A 12 -10.00 22.21 3.52
N THR A 13 -9.57 23.47 3.36
CA THR A 13 -10.33 24.49 2.63
C THR A 13 -9.84 24.68 1.20
N ASN A 14 -8.53 24.67 0.97
CA ASN A 14 -7.90 24.96 -0.33
C ASN A 14 -6.86 23.93 -0.74
N GLY A 15 -6.51 22.98 0.14
CA GLY A 15 -5.48 21.98 -0.07
C GLY A 15 -6.03 20.61 -0.47
N THR A 16 -5.25 19.57 -0.17
CA THR A 16 -5.52 18.18 -0.56
C THR A 16 -6.89 17.66 -0.12
N LEU A 17 -7.38 18.12 1.03
CA LEU A 17 -8.66 17.67 1.59
C LEU A 17 -9.83 18.61 1.29
N ALA A 18 -9.65 19.65 0.47
CA ALA A 18 -10.71 20.60 0.16
C ALA A 18 -11.93 19.96 -0.52
N GLY A 19 -11.71 18.93 -1.34
CA GLY A 19 -12.80 18.17 -1.97
C GLY A 19 -13.62 17.32 -1.00
N ILE A 20 -13.07 17.02 0.17
CA ILE A 20 -13.70 16.19 1.21
C ILE A 20 -14.41 17.05 2.25
N TYR A 21 -13.72 18.05 2.78
CA TYR A 21 -14.23 18.90 3.86
C TYR A 21 -14.79 20.21 3.34
N GLY A 22 -14.07 20.99 2.60
CA GLY A 22 -14.41 22.25 1.95
C GLY A 22 -15.79 22.83 2.33
N SER A 23 -16.55 23.27 1.34
CA SER A 23 -17.90 23.77 1.54
C SER A 23 -18.97 22.69 1.76
N LYS A 24 -18.59 21.42 1.61
CA LYS A 24 -19.49 20.27 1.73
C LYS A 24 -19.58 19.71 3.16
N PHE A 25 -18.76 20.17 4.08
CA PHE A 25 -18.76 19.70 5.46
C PHE A 25 -19.14 20.84 6.39
N PRO A 26 -20.17 20.69 7.24
CA PRO A 26 -20.77 21.81 7.99
C PRO A 26 -19.92 22.32 9.15
N VAL A 27 -18.81 21.67 9.46
CA VAL A 27 -17.90 22.05 10.55
C VAL A 27 -16.52 22.33 9.99
N ASN A 28 -15.88 23.40 10.47
CA ASN A 28 -14.50 23.70 10.13
C ASN A 28 -13.58 22.60 10.69
N VAL A 29 -12.72 22.08 9.84
CA VAL A 29 -11.75 21.04 10.19
C VAL A 29 -10.35 21.53 9.91
N ALA A 30 -9.42 21.21 10.78
CA ALA A 30 -7.99 21.39 10.56
C ALA A 30 -7.34 20.05 10.29
N GLY A 31 -6.47 19.94 9.29
CA GLY A 31 -5.88 18.66 8.91
C GLY A 31 -4.44 18.75 8.45
N LYS A 32 -3.76 17.60 8.42
CA LYS A 32 -2.45 17.41 7.81
C LYS A 32 -2.43 16.06 7.13
N THR A 33 -2.03 16.09 5.88
CA THR A 33 -1.89 14.88 5.04
C THR A 33 -0.45 14.43 4.98
N GLY A 34 -0.24 13.15 4.72
CA GLY A 34 1.06 12.58 4.47
C GLY A 34 0.96 11.39 3.54
N THR A 35 1.96 11.27 2.68
CA THR A 35 2.13 10.14 1.77
C THR A 35 3.55 9.66 1.96
N ALA A 36 3.69 8.46 2.53
CA ALA A 36 5.00 7.89 2.86
C ALA A 36 5.31 6.74 1.92
N GLN A 37 6.43 6.84 1.23
CA GLN A 37 6.88 5.80 0.32
C GLN A 37 7.36 4.57 1.10
N LYS A 38 7.03 3.39 0.59
CA LYS A 38 7.64 2.13 0.97
C LYS A 38 8.41 1.60 -0.23
N SER A 39 9.70 1.44 -0.09
CA SER A 39 10.52 0.76 -1.09
C SER A 39 10.44 -0.77 -0.87
N GLY A 40 10.40 -1.51 -1.97
CA GLY A 40 10.40 -2.97 -1.96
C GLY A 40 9.34 -3.53 -2.90
N TYR A 41 9.37 -4.85 -3.00
CA TYR A 41 8.46 -5.62 -3.83
C TYR A 41 7.51 -6.43 -2.96
N ILE A 42 6.30 -6.68 -3.47
CA ILE A 42 5.34 -7.59 -2.86
C ILE A 42 5.75 -9.00 -3.28
N ASN A 43 6.12 -9.83 -2.30
CA ASN A 43 6.47 -11.20 -2.58
C ASN A 43 5.21 -11.98 -2.95
N PRO A 44 5.22 -12.74 -4.06
CA PRO A 44 4.13 -13.64 -4.41
C PRO A 44 3.95 -14.70 -3.31
N LYS A 45 2.76 -15.26 -3.21
CA LYS A 45 2.48 -16.34 -2.24
C LYS A 45 3.29 -17.60 -2.55
N ASP A 46 3.54 -17.83 -3.85
CA ASP A 46 4.33 -18.94 -4.38
C ASP A 46 5.46 -18.38 -5.24
N GLU A 47 6.64 -18.25 -4.63
CA GLU A 47 7.85 -17.76 -5.29
C GLU A 47 8.32 -18.72 -6.39
N VAL A 48 8.14 -20.02 -6.19
CA VAL A 48 8.53 -21.05 -7.17
C VAL A 48 7.70 -20.90 -8.45
N ALA A 49 6.38 -20.81 -8.31
CA ALA A 49 5.50 -20.62 -9.45
C ALA A 49 5.81 -19.31 -10.20
N TYR A 50 6.01 -18.23 -9.45
CA TYR A 50 6.37 -16.93 -10.00
C TYR A 50 7.66 -16.96 -10.79
N VAL A 51 8.73 -17.51 -10.23
CA VAL A 51 10.04 -17.60 -10.91
C VAL A 51 9.95 -18.50 -12.12
N LYS A 52 9.24 -19.62 -12.04
CA LYS A 52 9.04 -20.54 -13.15
C LYS A 52 8.32 -19.88 -14.32
N GLU A 53 7.28 -19.09 -14.04
CA GLU A 53 6.53 -18.34 -15.07
C GLU A 53 7.41 -17.32 -15.79
N HIS A 54 8.30 -16.63 -15.05
CA HIS A 54 9.12 -15.55 -15.60
C HIS A 54 10.57 -15.98 -15.96
N LEU A 55 10.92 -17.26 -15.81
CA LEU A 55 12.31 -17.75 -15.95
C LEU A 55 12.96 -17.36 -17.28
N SER A 56 12.24 -17.48 -18.37
CA SER A 56 12.75 -17.16 -19.71
C SER A 56 13.11 -15.66 -19.86
N SER A 57 12.45 -14.80 -19.11
CA SER A 57 12.70 -13.36 -19.11
C SER A 57 13.75 -12.96 -18.07
N ILE A 58 13.80 -13.64 -16.92
CA ILE A 58 14.77 -13.43 -15.85
C ILE A 58 16.17 -13.91 -16.26
N ALA A 59 16.23 -15.13 -16.81
CA ALA A 59 17.48 -15.85 -17.15
C ALA A 59 17.35 -16.52 -18.52
N PRO A 60 17.47 -15.78 -19.63
CA PRO A 60 17.36 -16.36 -20.96
C PRO A 60 18.37 -17.50 -21.17
N GLY A 61 17.85 -18.68 -21.53
CA GLY A 61 18.68 -19.86 -21.79
C GLY A 61 18.85 -20.80 -20.60
N LEU A 62 18.47 -20.38 -19.37
CA LEU A 62 18.43 -21.26 -18.20
C LEU A 62 17.18 -22.13 -18.25
N THR A 63 17.34 -23.42 -17.97
CA THR A 63 16.22 -24.38 -17.91
C THR A 63 15.70 -24.53 -16.48
N TRP A 64 14.43 -24.91 -16.34
CA TRP A 64 13.87 -25.16 -15.01
C TRP A 64 14.55 -26.32 -14.29
N ASP A 65 14.95 -27.35 -15.02
CA ASP A 65 15.66 -28.53 -14.47
C ASP A 65 16.98 -28.12 -13.78
N GLU A 66 17.72 -27.18 -14.37
CA GLU A 66 18.95 -26.64 -13.77
C GLU A 66 18.67 -25.87 -12.49
N VAL A 67 17.55 -25.15 -12.43
CA VAL A 67 17.12 -24.46 -11.21
C VAL A 67 16.72 -25.47 -10.12
N GLU A 68 15.90 -26.49 -10.46
CA GLU A 68 15.50 -27.55 -9.53
C GLU A 68 16.71 -28.29 -8.95
N GLU A 69 17.70 -28.62 -9.77
CA GLU A 69 18.94 -29.23 -9.30
C GLU A 69 19.68 -28.38 -8.26
N GLN A 70 19.71 -27.05 -8.47
CA GLN A 70 20.31 -26.13 -7.50
C GLN A 70 19.46 -25.98 -6.23
N MET A 71 18.14 -25.96 -6.34
CA MET A 71 17.24 -25.94 -5.18
C MET A 71 17.47 -27.15 -4.28
N GLU A 72 17.51 -28.36 -4.87
CA GLU A 72 17.82 -29.57 -4.11
C GLU A 72 19.19 -29.52 -3.42
N LYS A 73 20.21 -28.99 -4.07
CA LYS A 73 21.56 -28.82 -3.46
C LYS A 73 21.50 -27.88 -2.27
N LEU A 74 20.82 -26.73 -2.39
CA LEU A 74 20.68 -25.75 -1.33
C LEU A 74 19.95 -26.31 -0.11
N MET A 75 18.85 -27.03 -0.31
CA MET A 75 18.10 -27.68 0.76
C MET A 75 18.92 -28.76 1.49
N LYS A 76 19.81 -29.46 0.77
CA LYS A 76 20.73 -30.43 1.39
C LYS A 76 21.89 -29.77 2.12
N GLU A 77 22.42 -28.64 1.61
CA GLU A 77 23.54 -27.91 2.18
C GLU A 77 23.17 -27.20 3.50
N ASP A 78 22.03 -26.52 3.55
CA ASP A 78 21.54 -25.80 4.74
C ASP A 78 20.01 -25.92 4.91
N PRO A 79 19.54 -27.06 5.48
CA PRO A 79 18.10 -27.30 5.65
C PRO A 79 17.39 -26.33 6.61
N LYS A 80 18.16 -25.57 7.40
CA LYS A 80 17.57 -24.57 8.31
C LYS A 80 17.29 -23.26 7.59
N LYS A 81 18.16 -22.88 6.68
CA LYS A 81 18.02 -21.65 5.88
C LYS A 81 17.05 -21.89 4.72
N TYR A 82 17.11 -23.05 4.11
CA TYR A 82 16.35 -23.43 2.93
C TYR A 82 15.35 -24.55 3.29
N ALA A 83 14.39 -24.19 4.14
CA ALA A 83 13.42 -25.15 4.68
C ALA A 83 12.33 -25.53 3.66
N THR A 84 12.02 -24.65 2.72
CA THR A 84 11.04 -24.84 1.67
C THR A 84 11.62 -24.51 0.30
N GLU A 85 10.97 -24.95 -0.75
CA GLU A 85 11.34 -24.61 -2.13
C GLU A 85 11.30 -23.07 -2.36
N ASN A 86 10.31 -22.39 -1.80
CA ASN A 86 10.20 -20.94 -1.88
C ASN A 86 11.41 -20.21 -1.25
N ASP A 87 12.01 -20.78 -0.20
CA ASP A 87 13.22 -20.20 0.43
C ASP A 87 14.48 -20.37 -0.45
N THR A 88 14.43 -21.27 -1.43
CA THR A 88 15.61 -21.64 -2.26
C THR A 88 15.62 -20.98 -3.62
N VAL A 89 14.44 -20.78 -4.24
CA VAL A 89 14.29 -20.55 -5.67
C VAL A 89 15.10 -19.36 -6.20
N ASP A 90 15.07 -18.22 -5.52
CA ASP A 90 15.82 -17.03 -5.95
C ASP A 90 17.35 -17.31 -5.95
N THR A 91 17.84 -17.94 -4.88
CA THR A 91 19.26 -18.31 -4.76
C THR A 91 19.64 -19.36 -5.80
N ALA A 92 18.74 -20.28 -6.11
CA ALA A 92 18.98 -21.32 -7.10
C ALA A 92 19.13 -20.73 -8.51
N VAL A 93 18.26 -19.81 -8.91
CA VAL A 93 18.39 -19.12 -10.21
C VAL A 93 19.71 -18.36 -10.30
N ILE A 94 20.07 -17.61 -9.26
CA ILE A 94 21.34 -16.86 -9.24
C ILE A 94 22.53 -17.82 -9.39
N LYS A 95 22.56 -18.92 -8.66
CA LYS A 95 23.66 -19.92 -8.76
C LYS A 95 23.66 -20.64 -10.11
N ALA A 96 22.49 -21.08 -10.59
CA ALA A 96 22.38 -21.80 -11.85
C ALA A 96 22.79 -20.93 -13.04
N SER A 97 22.55 -19.63 -13.01
CA SER A 97 23.01 -18.68 -14.01
C SER A 97 24.51 -18.32 -13.90
N GLY A 98 25.26 -18.95 -13.00
CA GLY A 98 26.66 -18.58 -12.76
C GLY A 98 26.85 -17.21 -12.12
N ASN A 99 25.84 -16.69 -11.40
CA ASN A 99 25.75 -15.35 -10.82
C ASN A 99 25.64 -14.22 -11.87
N GLU A 100 25.22 -14.52 -13.09
CA GLU A 100 24.92 -13.50 -14.10
C GLU A 100 23.58 -12.82 -13.81
N VAL A 101 22.62 -13.52 -13.19
CA VAL A 101 21.33 -12.99 -12.74
C VAL A 101 21.46 -12.49 -11.31
N THR A 102 20.82 -11.36 -11.04
CA THR A 102 20.78 -10.74 -9.71
C THR A 102 19.38 -10.84 -9.12
N ILE A 103 19.26 -10.62 -7.79
CA ILE A 103 17.94 -10.53 -7.13
C ILE A 103 17.06 -9.40 -7.70
N ASN A 104 17.66 -8.33 -8.21
CA ASN A 104 16.93 -7.25 -8.86
C ASN A 104 16.32 -7.69 -10.20
N ASP A 105 17.00 -8.57 -10.94
CA ASP A 105 16.46 -9.10 -12.18
C ASP A 105 15.27 -10.02 -11.91
N ILE A 106 15.34 -10.82 -10.85
CA ILE A 106 14.22 -11.67 -10.40
C ILE A 106 13.04 -10.79 -9.96
N ASN A 107 13.28 -9.76 -9.17
CA ASN A 107 12.24 -8.92 -8.62
C ASN A 107 11.61 -7.95 -9.63
N LYS A 108 12.19 -7.78 -10.81
CA LYS A 108 11.79 -6.81 -11.84
C LYS A 108 10.30 -6.90 -12.23
N TYR A 109 9.74 -8.08 -12.14
CA TYR A 109 8.35 -8.37 -12.53
C TYR A 109 7.40 -8.44 -11.33
N LYS A 110 7.90 -8.30 -10.10
CA LYS A 110 7.06 -8.26 -8.89
C LYS A 110 6.37 -6.91 -8.75
N ASP A 111 5.18 -6.94 -8.21
CA ASP A 111 4.46 -5.73 -7.85
C ASP A 111 5.24 -4.94 -6.79
N THR A 112 5.13 -3.63 -6.87
CA THR A 112 5.67 -2.72 -5.85
C THR A 112 4.58 -2.29 -4.89
N TYR A 113 5.00 -1.92 -3.68
CA TYR A 113 4.05 -1.33 -2.74
C TYR A 113 3.61 0.05 -3.21
N ASP A 114 2.31 0.30 -3.13
CA ASP A 114 1.79 1.65 -3.14
C ASP A 114 2.22 2.43 -1.89
N GLU A 115 2.10 3.73 -1.95
CA GLU A 115 2.45 4.62 -0.85
C GLU A 115 1.49 4.45 0.33
N PHE A 116 2.01 4.59 1.55
CA PHE A 116 1.19 4.69 2.74
C PHE A 116 0.48 6.05 2.75
N ALA A 117 -0.83 6.04 2.69
CA ALA A 117 -1.65 7.24 2.81
C ALA A 117 -2.03 7.47 4.27
N TRP A 118 -1.76 8.66 4.80
CA TRP A 118 -2.21 9.01 6.15
C TRP A 118 -2.70 10.45 6.24
N THR A 119 -3.62 10.65 7.16
CA THR A 119 -4.22 11.95 7.44
C THR A 119 -4.52 12.05 8.93
N ILE A 120 -4.20 13.20 9.51
CA ILE A 120 -4.70 13.60 10.82
C ILE A 120 -5.64 14.79 10.66
N THR A 121 -6.75 14.78 11.37
CA THR A 121 -7.74 15.85 11.39
C THR A 121 -8.19 16.17 12.80
N LEU A 122 -8.53 17.43 13.03
CA LEU A 122 -9.03 17.98 14.28
C LEU A 122 -10.35 18.70 14.01
N ALA A 123 -11.37 18.41 14.78
CA ALA A 123 -12.68 19.03 14.60
C ALA A 123 -13.39 19.33 15.95
N PRO A 124 -14.11 20.48 16.08
CA PRO A 124 -14.01 21.67 15.24
C PRO A 124 -12.59 22.27 15.25
N ALA A 125 -12.20 22.98 14.18
CA ALA A 125 -10.84 23.55 14.10
C ALA A 125 -10.55 24.60 15.17
N GLU A 126 -11.56 25.35 15.61
CA GLU A 126 -11.46 26.44 16.58
C GLU A 126 -11.37 25.93 18.03
N ASP A 127 -12.07 24.83 18.33
CA ASP A 127 -12.10 24.20 19.66
C ASP A 127 -12.20 22.68 19.49
N PRO A 128 -11.08 21.99 19.25
CA PRO A 128 -11.08 20.58 18.88
C PRO A 128 -11.64 19.68 19.98
N GLN A 129 -12.73 18.99 19.65
CA GLN A 129 -13.36 17.97 20.50
C GLN A 129 -12.92 16.55 20.11
N ILE A 130 -12.49 16.37 18.86
CA ILE A 130 -12.00 15.09 18.36
C ILE A 130 -10.74 15.29 17.51
N ALA A 131 -9.81 14.36 17.64
CA ALA A 131 -8.68 14.17 16.73
C ALA A 131 -8.75 12.78 16.13
N VAL A 132 -8.73 12.70 14.80
CA VAL A 132 -8.76 11.42 14.08
C VAL A 132 -7.49 11.26 13.28
N VAL A 133 -6.87 10.07 13.37
CA VAL A 133 -5.73 9.67 12.54
C VAL A 133 -6.13 8.44 11.76
N ALA A 134 -6.05 8.50 10.44
CA ALA A 134 -6.20 7.35 9.56
C ALA A 134 -4.90 7.04 8.83
N LEU A 135 -4.52 5.78 8.82
CA LEU A 135 -3.40 5.24 8.06
C LEU A 135 -3.91 4.10 7.17
N LEU A 136 -3.75 4.24 5.87
CA LEU A 136 -4.05 3.21 4.89
C LEU A 136 -2.75 2.64 4.35
N VAL A 137 -2.53 1.36 4.60
CA VAL A 137 -1.42 0.60 4.01
C VAL A 137 -1.73 0.41 2.53
N GLN A 138 -0.81 0.80 1.64
CA GLN A 138 -1.04 0.82 0.19
C GLN A 138 -2.26 1.69 -0.22
N GLY A 139 -2.46 2.79 0.50
CA GLY A 139 -3.60 3.69 0.28
C GLY A 139 -3.43 4.64 -0.92
N GLY A 140 -2.27 4.66 -1.56
CA GLY A 140 -1.92 5.52 -2.68
C GLY A 140 -1.88 6.99 -2.29
N THR A 141 -3.01 7.67 -2.28
CA THR A 141 -3.08 9.10 -1.93
C THR A 141 -3.66 9.34 -0.54
N SER A 142 -3.12 10.34 0.15
CA SER A 142 -3.64 10.81 1.45
C SER A 142 -5.10 11.30 1.42
N TYR A 143 -5.63 11.60 0.22
CA TYR A 143 -7.04 11.90 0.02
C TYR A 143 -7.93 10.74 0.50
N ASN A 144 -7.55 9.50 0.19
CA ASN A 144 -8.29 8.29 0.60
C ASN A 144 -8.36 8.15 2.14
N ALA A 145 -7.27 8.45 2.84
CA ALA A 145 -7.26 8.49 4.30
C ALA A 145 -8.13 9.65 4.85
N GLY A 146 -8.25 10.74 4.09
CA GLY A 146 -9.12 11.87 4.42
C GLY A 146 -10.60 11.52 4.40
N ILE A 147 -11.04 10.68 3.45
CA ILE A 147 -12.43 10.19 3.40
C ILE A 147 -12.77 9.46 4.71
N VAL A 148 -11.89 8.56 5.16
CA VAL A 148 -12.08 7.82 6.42
C VAL A 148 -12.19 8.76 7.62
N THR A 149 -11.34 9.79 7.69
CA THR A 149 -11.40 10.74 8.80
C THR A 149 -12.68 11.62 8.77
N ARG A 150 -13.18 11.93 7.57
CA ARG A 150 -14.45 12.66 7.41
C ARG A 150 -15.63 11.87 7.97
N GLU A 151 -15.75 10.61 7.61
CA GLU A 151 -16.86 9.77 8.08
C GLU A 151 -16.84 9.64 9.62
N ILE A 152 -15.67 9.40 10.22
CA ILE A 152 -15.54 9.30 11.67
C ILE A 152 -15.91 10.61 12.38
N ILE A 153 -15.47 11.76 11.85
CA ILE A 153 -15.80 13.07 12.42
C ILE A 153 -17.28 13.37 12.24
N GLY A 154 -17.84 13.05 11.07
CA GLY A 154 -19.26 13.24 10.77
C GLY A 154 -20.15 12.49 11.75
N GLU A 155 -19.86 11.22 11.95
CA GLU A 155 -20.58 10.39 12.93
C GLU A 155 -20.43 10.92 14.37
N TYR A 156 -19.20 11.25 14.79
CA TYR A 156 -18.94 11.74 16.14
C TYR A 156 -19.66 13.05 16.46
N LEU A 157 -19.72 13.98 15.49
CA LEU A 157 -20.35 15.28 15.65
C LEU A 157 -21.85 15.28 15.30
N GLY A 158 -22.38 14.17 14.77
CA GLY A 158 -23.75 14.07 14.31
C GLY A 158 -24.04 14.94 13.09
N VAL A 159 -23.05 15.12 12.19
CA VAL A 159 -23.16 15.98 10.99
C VAL A 159 -22.84 15.20 9.70
N GLY A 160 -22.80 13.88 9.78
CA GLY A 160 -22.42 12.99 8.67
C GLY A 160 -23.52 12.59 7.70
N GLU A 161 -24.77 12.89 8.02
CA GLU A 161 -25.91 12.52 7.19
C GLU A 161 -26.48 13.76 6.48
N ASP A 162 -25.87 14.18 5.39
CA ASP A 162 -26.59 14.93 4.38
C ASP A 162 -27.00 13.94 3.27
N GLU A 163 -28.31 13.82 3.11
CA GLU A 163 -29.02 13.11 2.06
C GLU A 163 -28.52 13.61 0.67
N ASP A 164 -27.47 13.01 0.15
CA ASP A 164 -27.26 12.96 -1.28
C ASP A 164 -27.77 11.59 -1.79
N GLU A 165 -29.08 11.44 -1.81
CA GLU A 165 -29.73 10.59 -2.81
C GLU A 165 -29.34 11.13 -4.18
N ASP A 166 -28.69 10.27 -4.98
CA ASP A 166 -28.26 10.44 -6.36
C ASP A 166 -26.81 10.93 -6.58
N GLU A 167 -25.87 9.96 -6.54
CA GLU A 167 -25.02 9.57 -7.65
C GLU A 167 -24.08 8.45 -7.23
N ASP A 168 -24.29 7.31 -7.88
CA ASP A 168 -23.47 6.09 -7.88
C ASP A 168 -21.95 6.36 -7.75
N SER A 169 -21.45 6.46 -6.53
CA SER A 169 -20.02 6.35 -6.27
C SER A 169 -19.67 4.86 -6.19
N GLY A 170 -19.46 4.25 -7.35
CA GLY A 170 -19.13 2.83 -7.52
C GLY A 170 -17.83 2.40 -6.87
N LEU A 171 -17.78 2.43 -5.55
CA LEU A 171 -16.79 1.70 -4.77
C LEU A 171 -17.44 0.40 -4.28
N ASP A 172 -17.51 -0.57 -5.20
CA ASP A 172 -17.90 -1.94 -4.86
C ASP A 172 -16.72 -2.64 -4.16
N PHE A 173 -16.77 -2.69 -2.82
CA PHE A 173 -15.84 -3.45 -2.00
C PHE A 173 -16.07 -4.96 -2.04
N SER A 174 -17.02 -5.46 -2.83
CA SER A 174 -17.40 -6.88 -2.84
C SER A 174 -16.43 -7.79 -3.60
N THR A 175 -15.49 -7.24 -4.38
CA THR A 175 -14.69 -8.03 -5.33
C THR A 175 -13.29 -8.44 -4.84
N THR A 176 -12.87 -8.07 -3.62
CA THR A 176 -11.49 -8.34 -3.17
C THR A 176 -11.35 -9.46 -2.12
N MET A 177 -12.40 -10.24 -1.85
CA MET A 177 -12.31 -11.36 -0.90
C MET A 177 -12.66 -12.74 -1.49
N GLN A 178 -12.36 -12.98 -2.74
CA GLN A 178 -12.38 -14.33 -3.31
C GLN A 178 -11.30 -14.46 -4.39
N GLN A 179 -10.11 -14.83 -3.98
CA GLN A 179 -9.26 -15.86 -4.61
C GLN A 179 -7.98 -16.02 -3.82
#